data_1fae726836a9e1f39bb78761c6984258
#
_entry.id   1fae726836a9e1f39bb78761c6984258
#
_cell.length_a   1.000
_cell.length_b   1.000
_cell.length_c   1.000
_cell.angle_alpha   90.00
_cell.angle_beta   90.00
_cell.angle_gamma   90.00
#
_symmetry.space_group_name_H-M   'P 1'
#
loop_
_entity.id
_entity.type
_entity.pdbx_description
1 polymer ?
#
loop_
_entity_poly.entity_id
_entity_poly.type
_entity_poly.pdbx_seq_one_letter_code
_entity_poly.pdbx_strand_id
1 'polypeptide(L)'
;MGKKITDTLAIQLFAFCDGDMALEAMSNDVIEEFERVEGTERMVKDPASQRLYKVLHATRGLDTGLELFLTKKGDLPTEMKNHHLRAYIARLSNPQSGTYSKLKSHLAQAAQDNIVIHRNRYVHKAGKFPDNNLINQLIPDIFAFYQLVLGL
;
A
#
# COMPACT_ATOMS: atom_id res chain seq x y z
N MET A 1 17.25 7.71 18.31
CA MET A 1 16.61 7.71 16.98
C MET A 1 15.17 7.24 17.09
N GLY A 2 14.26 7.93 16.41
CA GLY A 2 12.87 7.51 16.35
C GLY A 2 12.68 6.16 15.65
N LYS A 3 11.63 5.44 16.01
CA LYS A 3 11.25 4.20 15.37
C LYS A 3 10.77 4.47 13.94
N LYS A 4 11.25 3.70 12.97
CA LYS A 4 10.80 3.84 11.58
C LYS A 4 9.33 3.39 11.45
N ILE A 5 8.59 4.02 10.53
CA ILE A 5 7.21 3.62 10.23
C ILE A 5 7.15 2.14 9.83
N THR A 6 8.14 1.67 9.06
CA THR A 6 8.24 0.27 8.64
C THR A 6 8.34 -0.68 9.83
N ASP A 7 9.05 -0.29 10.90
CA ASP A 7 9.16 -1.12 12.10
C ASP A 7 7.81 -1.29 12.80
N THR A 8 7.04 -0.20 12.90
CA THR A 8 5.69 -0.23 13.48
C THR A 8 4.76 -1.10 12.63
N LEU A 9 4.81 -0.93 11.32
CA LEU A 9 4.00 -1.69 10.38
C LEU A 9 4.34 -3.19 10.42
N ALA A 10 5.62 -3.54 10.56
CA ALA A 10 6.04 -4.93 10.66
C ALA A 10 5.43 -5.62 11.88
N ILE A 11 5.38 -4.92 13.02
CA ILE A 11 4.74 -5.44 14.25
C ILE A 11 3.24 -5.65 14.02
N GLN A 12 2.57 -4.67 13.41
CA GLN A 12 1.13 -4.76 13.11
C GLN A 12 0.81 -5.92 12.17
N LEU A 13 1.62 -6.08 11.12
CA LEU A 13 1.44 -7.16 10.14
C LEU A 13 1.71 -8.54 10.74
N PHE A 14 2.73 -8.67 11.57
CA PHE A 14 3.00 -9.93 12.26
C PHE A 14 1.81 -10.36 13.10
N ALA A 15 1.25 -9.43 13.89
CA ALA A 15 0.06 -9.70 14.70
C ALA A 15 -1.16 -10.01 13.81
N PHE A 16 -1.33 -9.29 12.70
CA PHE A 16 -2.43 -9.49 11.78
C PHE A 16 -2.40 -10.88 11.12
N CYS A 17 -1.22 -11.38 10.78
CA CYS A 17 -1.07 -12.71 10.16
C CYS A 17 -1.41 -13.86 11.10
N ASP A 18 -1.30 -13.64 12.42
CA ASP A 18 -1.73 -14.57 13.46
C ASP A 18 -1.25 -16.02 13.24
N GLY A 19 0.04 -16.17 12.93
CA GLY A 19 0.68 -17.47 12.75
C GLY A 19 0.45 -18.16 11.40
N ASP A 20 -0.26 -17.53 10.47
CA ASP A 20 -0.47 -18.07 9.12
C ASP A 20 0.80 -17.87 8.29
N MET A 21 1.47 -18.95 7.93
CA MET A 21 2.76 -18.91 7.23
C MET A 21 2.66 -18.29 5.83
N ALA A 22 1.57 -18.53 5.11
CA ALA A 22 1.36 -17.95 3.78
C ALA A 22 1.17 -16.44 3.86
N LEU A 23 0.41 -15.97 4.85
CA LEU A 23 0.22 -14.54 5.10
C LEU A 23 1.52 -13.88 5.59
N GLU A 24 2.31 -14.56 6.42
CA GLU A 24 3.62 -14.06 6.86
C GLU A 24 4.58 -13.87 5.68
N ALA A 25 4.58 -14.78 4.70
CA ALA A 25 5.38 -14.63 3.49
C ALA A 25 4.96 -13.38 2.70
N MET A 26 3.66 -13.15 2.52
CA MET A 26 3.16 -11.93 1.89
C MET A 26 3.53 -10.69 2.68
N SER A 27 3.45 -10.75 4.01
CA SER A 27 3.78 -9.61 4.87
C SER A 27 5.27 -9.24 4.74
N ASN A 28 6.15 -10.21 4.60
CA ASN A 28 7.57 -9.95 4.35
C ASN A 28 7.79 -9.20 3.04
N ASP A 29 7.05 -9.53 1.99
CA ASP A 29 7.10 -8.82 0.72
C ASP A 29 6.62 -7.36 0.86
N VAL A 30 5.57 -7.14 1.62
CA VAL A 30 5.05 -5.79 1.91
C VAL A 30 6.11 -4.96 2.65
N ILE A 31 6.69 -5.51 3.69
CA ILE A 31 7.72 -4.81 4.50
C ILE A 31 8.95 -4.51 3.64
N GLU A 32 9.39 -5.44 2.81
CA GLU A 32 10.52 -5.23 1.92
C GLU A 32 10.29 -4.05 0.97
N GLU A 33 9.08 -3.92 0.40
CA GLU A 33 8.74 -2.78 -0.45
C GLU A 33 8.82 -1.45 0.29
N PHE A 34 8.30 -1.39 1.51
CA PHE A 34 8.34 -0.16 2.31
C PHE A 34 9.76 0.15 2.81
N GLU A 35 10.57 -0.86 3.11
CA GLU A 35 11.99 -0.67 3.43
C GLU A 35 12.75 -0.04 2.26
N ARG A 36 12.42 -0.42 1.02
CA ARG A 36 12.99 0.22 -0.17
C ARG A 36 12.63 1.70 -0.27
N VAL A 37 11.42 2.08 0.14
CA VAL A 37 11.03 3.49 0.22
C VAL A 37 11.92 4.25 1.19
N GLU A 38 12.10 3.72 2.39
CA GLU A 38 12.92 4.35 3.43
C GLU A 38 14.42 4.36 3.08
N GLY A 39 14.89 3.38 2.30
CA GLY A 39 16.28 3.25 1.89
C GLY A 39 16.62 3.81 0.51
N THR A 40 15.70 4.56 -0.11
CA THR A 40 15.85 5.00 -1.51
C THR A 40 17.14 5.76 -1.77
N GLU A 41 17.52 6.68 -0.87
CA GLU A 41 18.70 7.53 -1.03
C GLU A 41 20.01 6.73 -1.13
N ARG A 42 20.05 5.54 -0.55
CA ARG A 42 21.21 4.65 -0.62
C ARG A 42 21.28 3.88 -1.94
N MET A 43 20.13 3.67 -2.60
CA MET A 43 20.01 2.80 -3.77
C MET A 43 19.94 3.58 -5.08
N VAL A 44 19.42 4.79 -5.05
CA VAL A 44 19.18 5.62 -6.23
C VAL A 44 19.83 6.99 -6.00
N LYS A 45 20.69 7.44 -6.92
CA LYS A 45 21.45 8.68 -6.74
C LYS A 45 20.75 9.92 -7.27
N ASP A 46 20.05 9.80 -8.41
CA ASP A 46 19.37 10.93 -9.04
C ASP A 46 18.11 11.32 -8.27
N PRO A 47 17.94 12.60 -7.85
CA PRO A 47 16.78 13.01 -7.04
C PRO A 47 15.42 12.74 -7.69
N ALA A 48 15.28 13.01 -8.99
CA ALA A 48 14.02 12.74 -9.69
C ALA A 48 13.70 11.25 -9.71
N SER A 49 14.70 10.40 -9.96
CA SER A 49 14.58 8.95 -9.94
C SER A 49 14.28 8.43 -8.53
N GLN A 50 14.84 9.05 -7.49
CA GLN A 50 14.51 8.71 -6.10
C GLN A 50 13.02 8.89 -5.84
N ARG A 51 12.44 10.00 -6.26
CA ARG A 51 11.02 10.28 -6.07
C ARG A 51 10.13 9.27 -6.80
N LEU A 52 10.47 8.94 -8.04
CA LEU A 52 9.74 7.92 -8.80
C LEU A 52 9.85 6.54 -8.14
N TYR A 53 11.04 6.18 -7.68
CA TYR A 53 11.30 4.93 -6.98
C TYR A 53 10.43 4.82 -5.71
N LYS A 54 10.31 5.90 -4.95
CA LYS A 54 9.44 5.91 -3.75
C LYS A 54 7.97 5.67 -4.11
N VAL A 55 7.46 6.32 -5.15
CA VAL A 55 6.08 6.07 -5.61
C VAL A 55 5.88 4.62 -5.99
N LEU A 56 6.80 4.08 -6.79
CA LEU A 56 6.71 2.70 -7.26
C LEU A 56 6.65 1.71 -6.09
N HIS A 57 7.59 1.79 -5.18
CA HIS A 57 7.69 0.81 -4.08
C HIS A 57 6.62 1.01 -3.02
N ALA A 58 6.23 2.25 -2.70
CA ALA A 58 5.14 2.50 -1.76
C ALA A 58 3.80 1.97 -2.28
N THR A 59 3.51 2.18 -3.56
CA THR A 59 2.26 1.70 -4.16
C THR A 59 2.26 0.19 -4.36
N ARG A 60 3.40 -0.43 -4.64
CA ARG A 60 3.52 -1.90 -4.68
C ARG A 60 3.32 -2.51 -3.30
N GLY A 61 3.90 -1.89 -2.27
CA GLY A 61 3.68 -2.33 -0.89
C GLY A 61 2.21 -2.26 -0.50
N LEU A 62 1.54 -1.18 -0.85
CA LEU A 62 0.10 -1.04 -0.59
C LEU A 62 -0.72 -2.08 -1.36
N ASP A 63 -0.42 -2.29 -2.64
CA ASP A 63 -1.12 -3.26 -3.48
C ASP A 63 -1.05 -4.67 -2.86
N THR A 64 0.16 -5.14 -2.56
CA THR A 64 0.37 -6.44 -1.92
C THR A 64 -0.25 -6.47 -0.51
N GLY A 65 -0.18 -5.36 0.20
CA GLY A 65 -0.77 -5.24 1.55
C GLY A 65 -2.28 -5.37 1.55
N LEU A 66 -2.96 -4.77 0.58
CA LEU A 66 -4.41 -4.91 0.45
C LEU A 66 -4.81 -6.32 0.01
N GLU A 67 -4.03 -6.93 -0.88
CA GLU A 67 -4.22 -8.34 -1.25
C GLU A 67 -4.12 -9.24 -0.02
N LEU A 68 -3.10 -9.03 0.82
CA LEU A 68 -2.94 -9.77 2.07
C LEU A 68 -4.14 -9.60 2.99
N PHE A 69 -4.60 -8.37 3.20
CA PHE A 69 -5.76 -8.09 4.03
C PHE A 69 -7.00 -8.82 3.52
N LEU A 70 -7.31 -8.67 2.24
CA LEU A 70 -8.50 -9.29 1.64
C LEU A 70 -8.40 -10.82 1.62
N THR A 71 -7.21 -11.35 1.43
CA THR A 71 -6.99 -12.81 1.50
C THR A 71 -7.30 -13.34 2.90
N LYS A 72 -6.78 -12.70 3.94
CA LYS A 72 -7.06 -13.10 5.31
C LYS A 72 -8.55 -13.02 5.64
N LYS A 73 -9.21 -11.96 5.19
CA LYS A 73 -10.63 -11.73 5.46
C LYS A 73 -11.58 -12.56 4.58
N GLY A 74 -11.03 -13.34 3.65
CA GLY A 74 -11.85 -14.16 2.76
C GLY A 74 -12.65 -13.35 1.76
N ASP A 75 -12.14 -12.20 1.34
CA ASP A 75 -12.86 -11.26 0.48
C ASP A 75 -12.05 -10.80 -0.74
N LEU A 76 -10.98 -11.52 -1.07
CA LEU A 76 -10.20 -11.22 -2.28
C LEU A 76 -11.09 -11.44 -3.52
N PRO A 77 -11.11 -10.49 -4.49
CA PRO A 77 -11.82 -10.70 -5.74
C PRO A 77 -11.38 -11.99 -6.44
N THR A 78 -12.35 -12.77 -6.92
CA THR A 78 -12.07 -14.08 -7.54
C THR A 78 -11.54 -13.96 -8.97
N GLU A 79 -11.88 -12.88 -9.69
CA GLU A 79 -11.44 -12.68 -11.07
C GLU A 79 -10.08 -11.98 -11.11
N MET A 80 -9.14 -12.53 -11.87
CA MET A 80 -7.78 -11.98 -11.99
C MET A 80 -7.75 -10.53 -12.48
N LYS A 81 -8.70 -10.15 -13.35
CA LYS A 81 -8.80 -8.76 -13.83
C LYS A 81 -9.06 -7.74 -12.72
N ASN A 82 -9.55 -8.19 -11.56
CA ASN A 82 -9.81 -7.35 -10.38
C ASN A 82 -8.69 -7.43 -9.34
N HIS A 83 -7.55 -8.04 -9.66
CA HIS A 83 -6.38 -8.08 -8.79
C HIS A 83 -5.50 -6.86 -9.04
N HIS A 84 -5.97 -5.69 -8.62
CA HIS A 84 -5.26 -4.42 -8.71
C HIS A 84 -5.76 -3.44 -7.64
N LEU A 85 -4.96 -2.42 -7.39
CA LEU A 85 -5.15 -1.48 -6.28
C LEU A 85 -6.54 -0.83 -6.27
N ARG A 86 -7.00 -0.34 -7.42
CA ARG A 86 -8.34 0.32 -7.53
C ARG A 86 -9.46 -0.65 -7.12
N ALA A 87 -9.41 -1.88 -7.60
CA ALA A 87 -10.42 -2.89 -7.31
C ALA A 87 -10.38 -3.32 -5.84
N TYR A 88 -9.20 -3.43 -5.24
CA TYR A 88 -9.08 -3.74 -3.83
C TYR A 88 -9.71 -2.67 -2.96
N ILE A 89 -9.43 -1.39 -3.25
CA ILE A 89 -10.03 -0.27 -2.51
C ILE A 89 -11.56 -0.29 -2.65
N ALA A 90 -12.07 -0.53 -3.85
CA ALA A 90 -13.51 -0.64 -4.08
C ALA A 90 -14.12 -1.79 -3.27
N ARG A 91 -13.46 -2.94 -3.19
CA ARG A 91 -13.92 -4.09 -2.40
C ARG A 91 -13.98 -3.75 -0.91
N LEU A 92 -13.00 -3.01 -0.38
CA LEU A 92 -12.99 -2.59 1.02
C LEU A 92 -14.19 -1.72 1.38
N SER A 93 -14.70 -0.92 0.45
CA SER A 93 -15.89 -0.08 0.65
C SER A 93 -17.20 -0.81 0.35
N ASN A 94 -17.13 -2.02 -0.20
CA ASN A 94 -18.30 -2.86 -0.49
C ASN A 94 -17.97 -4.33 -0.20
N PRO A 95 -17.77 -4.70 1.08
CA PRO A 95 -17.39 -6.05 1.47
C PRO A 95 -18.46 -7.07 1.07
N GLN A 96 -18.02 -8.23 0.62
CA GLN A 96 -18.90 -9.38 0.36
C GLN A 96 -18.77 -10.45 1.43
N SER A 97 -17.67 -10.43 2.21
CA SER A 97 -17.56 -11.24 3.42
C SER A 97 -17.99 -10.40 4.62
N GLY A 98 -18.51 -11.03 5.66
CA GLY A 98 -18.90 -10.36 6.90
C GLY A 98 -17.77 -10.31 7.94
N THR A 99 -16.51 -10.43 7.53
CA THR A 99 -15.38 -10.66 8.43
C THR A 99 -14.64 -9.38 8.82
N TYR A 100 -15.03 -8.23 8.28
CA TYR A 100 -14.40 -6.95 8.61
C TYR A 100 -15.37 -5.79 8.41
N SER A 101 -15.04 -4.64 9.01
CA SER A 101 -15.84 -3.43 8.93
C SER A 101 -15.65 -2.75 7.56
N LYS A 102 -16.74 -2.27 6.98
CA LYS A 102 -16.72 -1.56 5.72
C LYS A 102 -15.87 -0.30 5.79
N LEU A 103 -14.99 -0.09 4.81
CA LEU A 103 -14.29 1.17 4.62
C LEU A 103 -15.30 2.24 4.19
N LYS A 104 -15.31 3.39 4.89
CA LYS A 104 -16.22 4.48 4.57
C LYS A 104 -15.99 4.97 3.14
N SER A 105 -17.08 5.25 2.42
CA SER A 105 -17.00 5.61 0.99
C SER A 105 -16.14 6.84 0.72
N HIS A 106 -16.18 7.85 1.60
CA HIS A 106 -15.35 9.05 1.41
C HIS A 106 -13.86 8.76 1.60
N LEU A 107 -13.50 7.80 2.45
CA LEU A 107 -12.10 7.36 2.62
C LEU A 107 -11.62 6.54 1.43
N ALA A 108 -12.49 5.68 0.88
CA ALA A 108 -12.19 4.95 -0.35
C ALA A 108 -11.97 5.91 -1.52
N GLN A 109 -12.84 6.91 -1.67
CA GLN A 109 -12.71 7.92 -2.73
C GLN A 109 -11.43 8.74 -2.56
N ALA A 110 -11.11 9.14 -1.33
CA ALA A 110 -9.87 9.86 -1.04
C ALA A 110 -8.63 9.02 -1.44
N ALA A 111 -8.64 7.72 -1.18
CA ALA A 111 -7.53 6.84 -1.59
C ALA A 111 -7.42 6.73 -3.11
N GLN A 112 -8.55 6.64 -3.83
CA GLN A 112 -8.55 6.65 -5.30
C GLN A 112 -7.96 7.96 -5.84
N ASP A 113 -8.38 9.10 -5.29
CA ASP A 113 -7.98 10.42 -5.78
C ASP A 113 -6.54 10.79 -5.38
N ASN A 114 -6.09 10.37 -4.20
CA ASN A 114 -4.81 10.82 -3.63
C ASN A 114 -3.68 9.77 -3.78
N ILE A 115 -4.01 8.53 -4.07
CA ILE A 115 -3.00 7.45 -4.20
C ILE A 115 -3.04 6.85 -5.60
N VAL A 116 -4.16 6.27 -6.01
CA VAL A 116 -4.26 5.51 -7.27
C VAL A 116 -3.99 6.38 -8.49
N ILE A 117 -4.54 7.58 -8.53
CA ILE A 117 -4.35 8.52 -9.66
C ILE A 117 -2.87 8.84 -9.82
N HIS A 118 -2.16 9.13 -8.73
CA HIS A 118 -0.74 9.46 -8.79
C HIS A 118 0.11 8.25 -9.20
N ARG A 119 -0.20 7.07 -8.67
CA ARG A 119 0.47 5.83 -9.10
C ARG A 119 0.33 5.65 -10.62
N ASN A 120 -0.87 5.77 -11.15
CA ASN A 120 -1.12 5.59 -12.58
C ASN A 120 -0.40 6.64 -13.43
N ARG A 121 -0.34 7.89 -12.94
CA ARG A 121 0.35 8.98 -13.66
C ARG A 121 1.84 8.73 -13.82
N TYR A 122 2.52 8.27 -12.77
CA TYR A 122 3.98 8.21 -12.75
C TYR A 122 4.54 6.83 -13.08
N VAL A 123 3.83 5.75 -12.78
CA VAL A 123 4.33 4.39 -13.01
C VAL A 123 4.18 3.97 -14.49
N HIS A 124 3.17 4.48 -15.18
CA HIS A 124 2.88 4.07 -16.55
C HIS A 124 3.36 5.04 -17.65
N LYS A 125 3.93 6.20 -17.28
CA LYS A 125 4.33 7.21 -18.26
C LYS A 125 5.81 7.53 -18.16
N ALA A 126 6.58 7.15 -19.19
CA ALA A 126 8.00 7.48 -19.29
C ALA A 126 8.22 9.00 -19.29
N GLY A 127 9.31 9.44 -18.66
CA GLY A 127 9.70 10.84 -18.64
C GLY A 127 8.92 11.71 -17.66
N LYS A 128 8.00 11.15 -16.89
CA LYS A 128 7.27 11.90 -15.85
C LYS A 128 7.80 11.53 -14.47
N PHE A 129 8.10 12.56 -13.67
CA PHE A 129 8.65 12.39 -12.33
C PHE A 129 7.84 13.21 -11.32
N PRO A 130 7.51 12.67 -10.16
CA PRO A 130 6.81 13.42 -9.12
C PRO A 130 7.72 14.48 -8.49
N ASP A 131 7.12 15.56 -7.97
CA ASP A 131 7.86 16.56 -7.22
C ASP A 131 7.93 16.21 -5.72
N ASN A 132 8.70 17.01 -4.96
CA ASN A 132 8.86 16.80 -3.52
C ASN A 132 7.55 16.99 -2.76
N ASN A 133 6.72 17.95 -3.16
CA ASN A 133 5.45 18.21 -2.46
C ASN A 133 4.53 17.00 -2.56
N LEU A 134 4.45 16.38 -3.73
CA LEU A 134 3.66 15.17 -3.91
C LEU A 134 4.19 14.03 -3.05
N ILE A 135 5.50 13.80 -3.04
CA ILE A 135 6.12 12.72 -2.26
C ILE A 135 5.86 12.93 -0.76
N ASN A 136 6.02 14.16 -0.27
CA ASN A 136 5.82 14.48 1.14
C ASN A 136 4.37 14.27 1.60
N GLN A 137 3.41 14.29 0.68
CA GLN A 137 2.01 14.01 0.95
C GLN A 137 1.67 12.53 0.71
N LEU A 138 2.08 11.99 -0.42
CA LEU A 138 1.68 10.65 -0.89
C LEU A 138 2.21 9.54 0.02
N ILE A 139 3.49 9.59 0.39
CA ILE A 139 4.10 8.53 1.18
C ILE A 139 3.42 8.40 2.57
N PRO A 140 3.27 9.49 3.35
CA PRO A 140 2.50 9.40 4.60
C PRO A 140 1.06 8.96 4.39
N ASP A 141 0.39 9.39 3.32
CA ASP A 141 -0.99 9.00 3.02
C ASP A 141 -1.10 7.49 2.79
N ILE A 142 -0.15 6.89 2.08
CA ILE A 142 -0.14 5.45 1.84
C ILE A 142 0.01 4.68 3.15
N PHE A 143 0.95 5.08 4.00
CA PHE A 143 1.14 4.43 5.30
C PHE A 143 -0.10 4.56 6.20
N ALA A 144 -0.66 5.77 6.29
CA ALA A 144 -1.84 6.03 7.11
C ALA A 144 -3.04 5.23 6.60
N PHE A 145 -3.25 5.18 5.29
CA PHE A 145 -4.32 4.40 4.68
C PHE A 145 -4.18 2.91 4.98
N TYR A 146 -2.98 2.37 4.83
CA TYR A 146 -2.76 0.95 5.10
C TYR A 146 -2.98 0.61 6.58
N GLN A 147 -2.51 1.45 7.50
CA GLN A 147 -2.76 1.25 8.93
C GLN A 147 -4.25 1.29 9.26
N LEU A 148 -4.99 2.20 8.62
CA LEU A 148 -6.44 2.28 8.77
C LEU A 148 -7.11 0.99 8.31
N VAL A 149 -6.70 0.45 7.16
CA VAL A 149 -7.24 -0.81 6.61
C VAL A 149 -6.98 -1.98 7.54
N LEU A 150 -5.78 -2.07 8.11
CA LEU A 150 -5.46 -3.16 9.05
C LEU A 150 -6.34 -3.15 10.30
N GLY A 151 -6.96 -2.03 10.63
CA GLY A 151 -7.91 -1.89 11.74
C GLY A 151 -9.36 -2.20 11.40
N LEU A 152 -9.69 -2.46 10.15
CA LEU A 152 -11.08 -2.78 9.76
C LEU A 152 -11.48 -4.16 10.26
#